data_9c1a597d5205180c5b8e6e1c6607efab
#
_entry.id   9c1a597d5205180c5b8e6e1c6607efab
#
_cell.length_a   1.000
_cell.length_b   1.000
_cell.length_c   1.000
_cell.angle_alpha   90.00
_cell.angle_beta   90.00
_cell.angle_gamma   90.00
#
_symmetry.space_group_name_H-M   'P 1'
#
loop_
_entity.id
_entity.type
_entity.pdbx_description
1 polymer ?
#
loop_
_entity_poly.entity_id
_entity_poly.type
_entity_poly.pdbx_seq_one_letter_code
_entity_poly.pdbx_strand_id
1 'polypeptide(L)'
;MCIRDSDKTGADCASCHMPKVKDENGKTYTMHWATSPKHYVKETCLSCHKDKNEKQMVAAIDAMKGHFDGKVREAESRMNDMFNAFELAKTVGVSEEVLAKARKLHESAHINWEYWTAANGAYFHNHDMAVRSLAKSAKAASDATALLRKAIDEKAATKK
;
A
#
# COMPACT_ATOMS: atom_id res chain seq x y z
N MET A 1 12.82 -2.28 -4.57
CA MET A 1 14.23 -1.92 -4.90
C MET A 1 15.22 -2.75 -4.12
N CYS A 2 15.27 -2.69 -2.79
CA CYS A 2 16.25 -3.48 -2.02
C CYS A 2 16.12 -5.01 -2.13
N ILE A 3 14.95 -5.57 -2.39
CA ILE A 3 14.81 -7.02 -2.61
C ILE A 3 15.53 -7.48 -3.89
N ARG A 4 15.52 -6.67 -4.95
CA ARG A 4 16.33 -6.93 -6.15
C ARG A 4 17.83 -6.77 -5.91
N ASP A 5 18.20 -5.88 -4.99
CA ASP A 5 19.60 -5.63 -4.66
C ASP A 5 20.13 -6.68 -3.69
N SER A 6 19.28 -7.25 -2.81
CA SER A 6 19.65 -8.36 -1.93
C SER A 6 20.04 -9.62 -2.71
N ASP A 7 19.32 -9.96 -3.79
CA ASP A 7 19.66 -11.07 -4.67
C ASP A 7 21.03 -10.91 -5.33
N LYS A 8 21.46 -9.67 -5.57
CA LYS A 8 22.76 -9.37 -6.19
C LYS A 8 23.89 -9.20 -5.19
N THR A 9 23.58 -8.76 -3.97
CA THR A 9 24.57 -8.40 -2.94
C THR A 9 24.69 -9.46 -1.85
N GLY A 10 23.77 -10.44 -1.80
CA GLY A 10 23.67 -11.42 -0.72
C GLY A 10 23.21 -10.82 0.62
N ALA A 11 22.68 -9.60 0.61
CA ALA A 11 22.15 -8.97 1.81
C ALA A 11 20.83 -9.66 2.21
N ASP A 12 20.74 -10.08 3.46
CA ASP A 12 19.57 -10.71 4.07
C ASP A 12 18.78 -9.75 4.96
N CYS A 13 17.72 -10.23 5.58
CA CYS A 13 16.89 -9.46 6.49
C CYS A 13 17.71 -8.88 7.67
N ALA A 14 18.63 -9.68 8.21
CA ALA A 14 19.48 -9.30 9.33
C ALA A 14 20.46 -8.18 8.94
N SER A 15 20.97 -8.19 7.72
CA SER A 15 21.86 -7.14 7.22
C SER A 15 21.26 -5.73 7.31
N CYS A 16 19.94 -5.62 7.14
CA CYS A 16 19.22 -4.35 7.22
C CYS A 16 18.57 -4.12 8.59
N HIS A 17 17.95 -5.16 9.20
CA HIS A 17 17.22 -5.02 10.46
C HIS A 17 18.04 -5.25 11.72
N MET A 18 19.23 -5.83 11.58
CA MET A 18 20.16 -6.12 12.68
C MET A 18 21.60 -5.70 12.29
N PRO A 19 21.82 -4.39 12.02
CA PRO A 19 23.11 -3.93 11.54
C PRO A 19 24.21 -4.10 12.61
N LYS A 20 25.44 -4.17 12.15
CA LYS A 20 26.61 -4.07 13.02
C LYS A 20 26.85 -2.61 13.36
N VAL A 21 26.81 -2.29 14.64
CA VAL A 21 27.05 -0.95 15.19
C VAL A 21 28.21 -0.98 16.18
N LYS A 22 28.74 0.19 16.53
CA LYS A 22 29.78 0.33 17.56
C LYS A 22 29.20 0.92 18.84
N ASP A 23 29.62 0.38 19.98
CA ASP A 23 29.33 0.99 21.28
C ASP A 23 30.24 2.22 21.54
N GLU A 24 30.04 2.85 22.69
CA GLU A 24 30.84 4.01 23.14
C GLU A 24 32.35 3.73 23.30
N ASN A 25 32.72 2.46 23.46
CA ASN A 25 34.09 1.99 23.55
C ASN A 25 34.66 1.56 22.19
N GLY A 26 33.91 1.72 21.12
CA GLY A 26 34.31 1.34 19.77
C GLY A 26 34.18 -0.16 19.44
N LYS A 27 33.66 -0.98 20.37
CA LYS A 27 33.46 -2.42 20.17
C LYS A 27 32.28 -2.64 19.26
N THR A 28 32.46 -3.43 18.20
CA THR A 28 31.44 -3.78 17.25
C THR A 28 30.53 -4.90 17.81
N TYR A 29 29.22 -4.71 17.72
CA TYR A 29 28.23 -5.73 18.04
C TYR A 29 27.07 -5.71 17.03
N THR A 30 26.28 -6.79 16.98
CA THR A 30 25.08 -6.87 16.16
C THR A 30 23.90 -6.27 16.94
N MET A 31 23.25 -5.28 16.37
CA MET A 31 22.04 -4.70 16.95
C MET A 31 20.90 -5.73 16.91
N HIS A 32 20.32 -6.06 18.10
CA HIS A 32 19.19 -6.99 18.20
C HIS A 32 17.84 -6.29 18.35
N TRP A 33 17.83 -5.00 18.29
CA TRP A 33 16.59 -4.23 18.26
C TRP A 33 16.07 -4.14 16.83
N ALA A 34 15.28 -5.15 16.41
CA ALA A 34 14.73 -5.28 15.07
C ALA A 34 13.73 -4.16 14.74
N THR A 35 14.24 -2.97 14.54
CA THR A 35 13.50 -1.76 14.19
C THR A 35 13.64 -1.42 12.71
N SER A 36 13.03 -0.32 12.27
CA SER A 36 13.18 0.16 10.90
C SER A 36 14.64 0.52 10.59
N PRO A 37 15.21 0.01 9.49
CA PRO A 37 16.55 0.39 9.03
C PRO A 37 16.74 1.90 8.82
N LYS A 38 15.65 2.66 8.72
CA LYS A 38 15.67 4.12 8.65
C LYS A 38 16.38 4.77 9.85
N HIS A 39 16.40 4.12 11.01
CA HIS A 39 17.10 4.62 12.19
C HIS A 39 18.62 4.40 12.15
N TYR A 40 19.10 3.56 11.22
CA TYR A 40 20.50 3.14 11.08
C TYR A 40 20.93 3.21 9.61
N VAL A 41 20.50 4.26 8.90
CA VAL A 41 20.78 4.45 7.47
C VAL A 41 22.25 4.40 7.16
N LYS A 42 23.10 4.95 8.05
CA LYS A 42 24.54 4.97 7.89
C LYS A 42 25.13 3.56 7.86
N GLU A 43 24.71 2.71 8.78
CA GLU A 43 25.23 1.35 8.97
C GLU A 43 24.59 0.37 7.97
N THR A 44 23.37 0.63 7.55
CA THR A 44 22.59 -0.24 6.66
C THR A 44 22.69 0.18 5.20
N CYS A 45 22.08 1.31 4.84
CA CYS A 45 21.93 1.74 3.44
C CYS A 45 23.25 2.23 2.83
N LEU A 46 24.01 3.07 3.59
CA LEU A 46 25.23 3.67 3.09
C LEU A 46 26.43 2.70 3.04
N SER A 47 26.27 1.49 3.56
CA SER A 47 27.24 0.42 3.32
C SER A 47 27.36 0.06 1.84
N CYS A 48 26.25 0.15 1.09
CA CYS A 48 26.17 -0.12 -0.34
C CYS A 48 25.98 1.16 -1.19
N HIS A 49 25.13 2.09 -0.76
CA HIS A 49 24.82 3.34 -1.48
C HIS A 49 25.86 4.44 -1.20
N LYS A 50 27.09 4.24 -1.70
CA LYS A 50 28.23 5.15 -1.47
C LYS A 50 28.10 6.52 -2.14
N ASP A 51 27.22 6.62 -3.14
CA ASP A 51 26.90 7.84 -3.90
C ASP A 51 25.93 8.77 -3.17
N LYS A 52 25.39 8.35 -2.04
CA LYS A 52 24.39 9.09 -1.27
C LYS A 52 24.88 9.43 0.14
N ASN A 53 24.24 10.43 0.72
CA ASN A 53 24.37 10.73 2.13
C ASN A 53 23.09 10.29 2.90
N GLU A 54 23.18 10.34 4.22
CA GLU A 54 22.11 9.91 5.12
C GLU A 54 20.79 10.67 4.85
N LYS A 55 20.85 11.99 4.69
CA LYS A 55 19.67 12.83 4.39
C LYS A 55 19.01 12.43 3.09
N GLN A 56 19.76 12.13 2.05
CA GLN A 56 19.24 11.70 0.76
C GLN A 56 18.58 10.33 0.85
N MET A 57 19.15 9.40 1.62
CA MET A 57 18.54 8.07 1.80
C MET A 57 17.25 8.15 2.61
N VAL A 58 17.21 8.92 3.69
CA VAL A 58 15.99 9.15 4.46
C VAL A 58 14.91 9.77 3.58
N ALA A 59 15.24 10.79 2.79
CA ALA A 59 14.30 11.43 1.86
C ALA A 59 13.76 10.45 0.81
N ALA A 60 14.59 9.55 0.29
CA ALA A 60 14.15 8.52 -0.67
C ALA A 60 13.17 7.52 -0.03
N ILE A 61 13.44 7.08 1.21
CA ILE A 61 12.54 6.19 1.97
C ILE A 61 11.20 6.89 2.23
N ASP A 62 11.24 8.16 2.64
CA ASP A 62 10.03 8.94 2.93
C ASP A 62 9.20 9.21 1.66
N ALA A 63 9.85 9.43 0.52
CA ALA A 63 9.17 9.57 -0.76
C ALA A 63 8.44 8.26 -1.16
N MET A 64 9.07 7.11 -0.99
CA MET A 64 8.42 5.80 -1.24
C MET A 64 7.22 5.59 -0.32
N LYS A 65 7.38 5.88 0.98
CA LYS A 65 6.28 5.80 1.94
C LYS A 65 5.14 6.77 1.58
N GLY A 66 5.45 8.01 1.26
CA GLY A 66 4.45 9.02 0.88
C GLY A 66 3.67 8.63 -0.37
N HIS A 67 4.33 8.04 -1.37
CA HIS A 67 3.65 7.51 -2.57
C HIS A 67 2.72 6.35 -2.22
N PHE A 68 3.18 5.40 -1.43
CA PHE A 68 2.36 4.28 -0.96
C PHE A 68 1.13 4.77 -0.16
N ASP A 69 1.34 5.64 0.83
CA ASP A 69 0.27 6.21 1.66
C ASP A 69 -0.75 6.99 0.80
N GLY A 70 -0.29 7.65 -0.27
CA GLY A 70 -1.16 8.31 -1.25
C GLY A 70 -2.07 7.31 -1.97
N LYS A 71 -1.54 6.14 -2.36
CA LYS A 71 -2.32 5.08 -2.99
C LYS A 71 -3.30 4.40 -2.04
N VAL A 72 -2.93 4.24 -0.78
CA VAL A 72 -3.85 3.77 0.26
C VAL A 72 -5.05 4.72 0.37
N ARG A 73 -4.80 6.02 0.56
CA ARG A 73 -5.88 7.02 0.66
C ARG A 73 -6.75 7.09 -0.59
N GLU A 74 -6.18 6.92 -1.79
CA GLU A 74 -6.95 6.86 -3.04
C GLU A 74 -7.91 5.66 -3.02
N ALA A 75 -7.43 4.47 -2.67
CA ALA A 75 -8.26 3.28 -2.59
C ALA A 75 -9.39 3.42 -1.56
N GLU A 76 -9.07 3.92 -0.38
CA GLU A 76 -10.03 4.19 0.70
C GLU A 76 -11.11 5.18 0.30
N SER A 77 -10.74 6.28 -0.37
CA SER A 77 -11.69 7.26 -0.88
C SER A 77 -12.65 6.64 -1.90
N ARG A 78 -12.14 5.82 -2.84
CA ARG A 78 -12.99 5.12 -3.83
C ARG A 78 -13.90 4.08 -3.19
N MET A 79 -13.43 3.37 -2.18
CA MET A 79 -14.28 2.44 -1.41
C MET A 79 -15.39 3.17 -0.65
N ASN A 80 -15.08 4.32 -0.07
CA ASN A 80 -16.11 5.14 0.58
C ASN A 80 -17.20 5.61 -0.41
N ASP A 81 -16.82 6.07 -1.61
CA ASP A 81 -17.78 6.42 -2.67
C ASP A 81 -18.65 5.22 -3.05
N MET A 82 -18.05 4.04 -3.12
CA MET A 82 -18.75 2.78 -3.42
C MET A 82 -19.76 2.43 -2.31
N PHE A 83 -19.38 2.54 -1.03
CA PHE A 83 -20.31 2.27 0.08
C PHE A 83 -21.51 3.21 0.07
N ASN A 84 -21.28 4.50 -0.18
CA ASN A 84 -22.36 5.48 -0.30
C ASN A 84 -23.29 5.14 -1.47
N ALA A 85 -22.75 4.70 -2.61
CA ALA A 85 -23.55 4.25 -3.74
C ALA A 85 -24.34 2.98 -3.45
N PHE A 86 -23.80 2.02 -2.67
CA PHE A 86 -24.51 0.83 -2.22
C PHE A 86 -25.70 1.18 -1.33
N GLU A 87 -25.55 2.05 -0.37
CA GLU A 87 -26.63 2.46 0.52
C GLU A 87 -27.76 3.15 -0.26
N LEU A 88 -27.41 4.03 -1.19
CA LEU A 88 -28.40 4.67 -2.06
C LEU A 88 -29.10 3.65 -2.98
N ALA A 89 -28.35 2.73 -3.59
CA ALA A 89 -28.91 1.69 -4.46
C ALA A 89 -29.91 0.79 -3.74
N LYS A 90 -29.63 0.40 -2.50
CA LYS A 90 -30.60 -0.35 -1.65
C LYS A 90 -31.84 0.47 -1.38
N THR A 91 -31.69 1.74 -1.01
CA THR A 91 -32.82 2.63 -0.68
C THR A 91 -33.77 2.82 -1.86
N VAL A 92 -33.25 2.97 -3.09
CA VAL A 92 -34.10 3.14 -4.30
C VAL A 92 -34.60 1.82 -4.89
N GLY A 93 -34.16 0.69 -4.34
CA GLY A 93 -34.60 -0.65 -4.75
C GLY A 93 -33.97 -1.12 -6.06
N VAL A 94 -32.66 -0.92 -6.24
CA VAL A 94 -31.90 -1.54 -7.34
C VAL A 94 -31.96 -3.06 -7.22
N SER A 95 -31.98 -3.77 -8.35
CA SER A 95 -32.09 -5.22 -8.36
C SER A 95 -30.96 -5.94 -7.66
N GLU A 96 -31.26 -7.09 -7.03
CA GLU A 96 -30.27 -7.92 -6.34
C GLU A 96 -29.17 -8.43 -7.30
N GLU A 97 -29.49 -8.61 -8.58
CA GLU A 97 -28.47 -8.99 -9.59
C GLU A 97 -27.37 -7.93 -9.72
N VAL A 98 -27.73 -6.65 -9.76
CA VAL A 98 -26.77 -5.54 -9.82
C VAL A 98 -26.00 -5.43 -8.53
N LEU A 99 -26.68 -5.54 -7.37
CA LEU A 99 -26.02 -5.52 -6.06
C LEU A 99 -25.02 -6.67 -5.90
N ALA A 100 -25.35 -7.87 -6.40
CA ALA A 100 -24.42 -9.01 -6.36
C ALA A 100 -23.17 -8.79 -7.23
N LYS A 101 -23.34 -8.19 -8.43
CA LYS A 101 -22.19 -7.80 -9.27
C LYS A 101 -21.29 -6.78 -8.57
N ALA A 102 -21.89 -5.78 -7.94
CA ALA A 102 -21.15 -4.76 -7.21
C ALA A 102 -20.42 -5.34 -5.97
N ARG A 103 -21.01 -6.33 -5.26
CA ARG A 103 -20.33 -7.03 -4.15
C ARG A 103 -19.07 -7.76 -4.62
N LYS A 104 -19.08 -8.40 -5.78
CA LYS A 104 -17.86 -9.04 -6.33
C LYS A 104 -16.75 -8.03 -6.62
N LEU A 105 -17.11 -6.84 -7.09
CA LEU A 105 -16.16 -5.75 -7.27
C LEU A 105 -15.63 -5.23 -5.91
N HIS A 106 -16.50 -5.14 -4.91
CA HIS A 106 -16.10 -4.81 -3.54
C HIS A 106 -15.11 -5.84 -2.97
N GLU A 107 -15.39 -7.14 -3.12
CA GLU A 107 -14.45 -8.19 -2.68
C GLU A 107 -13.05 -8.00 -3.30
N SER A 108 -13.03 -7.71 -4.62
CA SER A 108 -11.76 -7.42 -5.31
C SER A 108 -11.09 -6.15 -4.81
N ALA A 109 -11.86 -5.09 -4.55
CA ALA A 109 -11.33 -3.84 -4.00
C ALA A 109 -10.74 -4.06 -2.60
N HIS A 110 -11.51 -4.73 -1.74
CA HIS A 110 -11.16 -4.95 -0.35
C HIS A 110 -9.88 -5.77 -0.20
N ILE A 111 -9.78 -6.95 -0.85
CA ILE A 111 -8.61 -7.83 -0.71
C ILE A 111 -7.32 -7.18 -1.24
N ASN A 112 -7.42 -6.40 -2.32
CA ASN A 112 -6.27 -5.68 -2.88
C ASN A 112 -5.81 -4.50 -2.02
N TRP A 113 -6.66 -3.97 -1.15
CA TRP A 113 -6.34 -2.93 -0.19
C TRP A 113 -5.85 -3.54 1.14
N GLU A 114 -6.61 -4.45 1.74
CA GLU A 114 -6.36 -5.02 3.06
C GLU A 114 -5.00 -5.69 3.16
N TYR A 115 -4.65 -6.53 2.18
CA TYR A 115 -3.37 -7.24 2.17
C TYR A 115 -2.16 -6.30 2.33
N TRP A 116 -2.17 -5.18 1.62
CA TRP A 116 -1.04 -4.26 1.61
C TRP A 116 -1.05 -3.27 2.76
N THR A 117 -2.21 -2.90 3.27
CA THR A 117 -2.32 -2.04 4.47
C THR A 117 -1.98 -2.80 5.74
N ALA A 118 -2.26 -4.10 5.79
CA ALA A 118 -1.87 -4.98 6.89
C ALA A 118 -0.39 -5.38 6.85
N ALA A 119 0.25 -5.38 5.67
CA ALA A 119 1.64 -5.79 5.50
C ALA A 119 2.62 -4.73 6.01
N ASN A 120 3.29 -5.01 7.13
CA ASN A 120 4.28 -4.09 7.69
C ASN A 120 5.46 -3.90 6.72
N GLY A 121 5.80 -2.64 6.44
CA GLY A 121 6.90 -2.29 5.55
C GLY A 121 6.64 -2.53 4.05
N ALA A 122 5.39 -2.76 3.64
CA ALA A 122 5.00 -3.00 2.24
C ALA A 122 5.53 -1.92 1.28
N TYR A 123 5.52 -0.66 1.70
CA TYR A 123 6.04 0.48 0.94
C TYR A 123 7.52 0.35 0.56
N PHE A 124 8.28 -0.44 1.29
CA PHE A 124 9.72 -0.63 1.07
C PHE A 124 10.02 -2.02 0.49
N HIS A 125 9.49 -3.08 1.11
CA HIS A 125 9.80 -4.46 0.72
C HIS A 125 9.25 -4.85 -0.65
N ASN A 126 8.08 -4.34 -1.03
CA ASN A 126 7.46 -4.66 -2.31
C ASN A 126 6.63 -3.50 -2.87
N HIS A 127 7.26 -2.33 -2.97
CA HIS A 127 6.64 -1.07 -3.35
C HIS A 127 5.80 -1.17 -4.64
N ASP A 128 6.40 -1.70 -5.71
CA ASP A 128 5.77 -1.74 -7.03
C ASP A 128 4.51 -2.62 -7.06
N MET A 129 4.54 -3.76 -6.35
CA MET A 129 3.39 -4.66 -6.28
C MET A 129 2.31 -4.06 -5.39
N ALA A 130 2.69 -3.46 -4.25
CA ALA A 130 1.77 -2.79 -3.34
C ALA A 130 1.01 -1.65 -4.04
N VAL A 131 1.72 -0.76 -4.72
CA VAL A 131 1.14 0.36 -5.46
C VAL A 131 0.22 -0.11 -6.59
N ARG A 132 0.62 -1.15 -7.35
CA ARG A 132 -0.24 -1.73 -8.40
C ARG A 132 -1.50 -2.39 -7.84
N SER A 133 -1.38 -3.06 -6.70
CA SER A 133 -2.53 -3.69 -6.04
C SER A 133 -3.52 -2.64 -5.51
N LEU A 134 -3.02 -1.60 -4.86
CA LEU A 134 -3.85 -0.48 -4.41
C LEU A 134 -4.54 0.25 -5.57
N ALA A 135 -3.87 0.41 -6.71
CA ALA A 135 -4.50 0.94 -7.92
C ALA A 135 -5.62 0.04 -8.46
N LYS A 136 -5.46 -1.30 -8.39
CA LYS A 136 -6.52 -2.26 -8.73
C LYS A 136 -7.70 -2.15 -7.75
N SER A 137 -7.43 -1.97 -6.46
CA SER A 137 -8.44 -1.74 -5.44
C SER A 137 -9.28 -0.49 -5.78
N ALA A 138 -8.62 0.65 -6.01
CA ALA A 138 -9.27 1.90 -6.36
C ALA A 138 -10.11 1.77 -7.64
N LYS A 139 -9.59 1.06 -8.65
CA LYS A 139 -10.33 0.81 -9.91
C LYS A 139 -11.57 -0.04 -9.67
N ALA A 140 -11.47 -1.15 -8.96
CA ALA A 140 -12.59 -2.03 -8.67
C ALA A 140 -13.71 -1.31 -7.90
N ALA A 141 -13.35 -0.50 -6.90
CA ALA A 141 -14.29 0.33 -6.17
C ALA A 141 -14.97 1.38 -7.07
N SER A 142 -14.21 2.01 -7.97
CA SER A 142 -14.76 2.97 -8.94
C SER A 142 -15.72 2.28 -9.94
N ASP A 143 -15.36 1.10 -10.42
CA ASP A 143 -16.22 0.31 -11.34
C ASP A 143 -17.54 -0.08 -10.65
N ALA A 144 -17.49 -0.49 -9.38
CA ALA A 144 -18.69 -0.78 -8.59
C ALA A 144 -19.56 0.47 -8.39
N THR A 145 -18.95 1.61 -8.08
CA THR A 145 -19.64 2.89 -7.95
C THR A 145 -20.35 3.27 -9.25
N ALA A 146 -19.69 3.14 -10.39
CA ALA A 146 -20.26 3.45 -11.69
C ALA A 146 -21.45 2.52 -12.03
N LEU A 147 -21.30 1.20 -11.76
CA LEU A 147 -22.36 0.22 -11.95
C LEU A 147 -23.61 0.57 -11.12
N LEU A 148 -23.42 0.88 -9.85
CA LEU A 148 -24.50 1.22 -8.92
C LEU A 148 -25.19 2.54 -9.32
N ARG A 149 -24.43 3.59 -9.61
CA ARG A 149 -24.99 4.88 -10.04
C ARG A 149 -25.81 4.76 -11.31
N LYS A 150 -25.33 4.03 -12.33
CA LYS A 150 -26.09 3.76 -13.54
C LYS A 150 -27.45 3.11 -13.24
N ALA A 151 -27.47 2.08 -12.39
CA ALA A 151 -28.71 1.40 -12.02
C ALA A 151 -29.66 2.29 -11.20
N ILE A 152 -29.14 3.17 -10.37
CA ILE A 152 -29.90 4.17 -9.64
C ILE A 152 -30.61 5.14 -10.62
N ASP A 153 -29.88 5.65 -11.60
CA ASP A 153 -30.39 6.59 -12.59
C ASP A 153 -31.48 5.94 -13.48
N GLU A 154 -31.24 4.71 -13.94
CA GLU A 154 -32.25 3.92 -14.70
C GLU A 154 -33.54 3.71 -13.89
N LYS A 155 -33.39 3.41 -12.59
CA LYS A 155 -34.55 3.22 -11.69
C LYS A 155 -35.32 4.52 -11.46
N ALA A 156 -34.62 5.65 -11.37
CA ALA A 156 -35.25 6.98 -11.23
C ALA A 156 -36.00 7.39 -12.50
N ALA A 157 -35.47 7.05 -13.69
CA ALA A 157 -36.12 7.32 -14.97
C ALA A 157 -37.43 6.52 -15.18
N THR A 158 -37.51 5.30 -14.66
CA THR A 158 -38.72 4.45 -14.77
C THR A 158 -39.85 4.84 -13.82
N LYS A 159 -39.64 5.74 -12.88
CA LYS A 159 -40.65 6.24 -11.93
C LYS A 159 -41.33 7.54 -12.40
N LYS A 160 -40.90 8.10 -13.52
CA LYS A 160 -41.52 9.26 -14.19
C LYS A 160 -42.51 8.81 -15.27
#